data_2a7f4fdb742f50edf6b563cf80625d76
#
_entry.id   2a7f4fdb742f50edf6b563cf80625d76
#
_cell.length_a   1.000
_cell.length_b   1.000
_cell.length_c   1.000
_cell.angle_alpha   90.00
_cell.angle_beta   90.00
_cell.angle_gamma   90.00
#
_symmetry.space_group_name_H-M   'P 1'
#
loop_
_entity.id
_entity.type
_entity.pdbx_description
1 polymer ?
#
loop_
_entity_poly.entity_id
_entity_poly.type
_entity_poly.pdbx_seq_one_letter_code
_entity_poly.pdbx_strand_id
1 'polypeptide(L)'
;MPEQDADFLLALIKTTLKNIMTTVSGQFIIYNDANNQYYIDVDKVVDYDEKIKQKASIMADGELNRYFYQLIYSCLDWDAKQYVPGFEIYQRDLNWDSHNIFREGYLFLGLPGERSTAQPERDFYIHIMPPYSSGSIAVKNLEDEVYFSFKSTAEFKEILGFFSAANCAEQRCGYQYQALCCEQPG
;
A
#
# COMPACT_ATOMS: atom_id res chain seq x y z
N MET A 1 30.70 -15.22 -40.03
CA MET A 1 29.61 -15.44 -39.10
C MET A 1 29.86 -14.58 -37.89
N PRO A 2 28.88 -13.77 -37.39
CA PRO A 2 29.09 -12.87 -36.28
C PRO A 2 29.44 -13.60 -34.96
N GLU A 3 29.18 -14.90 -34.89
CA GLU A 3 29.46 -15.73 -33.74
C GLU A 3 30.97 -16.09 -33.58
N GLN A 4 31.80 -15.68 -34.54
CA GLN A 4 33.28 -15.88 -34.49
C GLN A 4 34.03 -14.62 -34.05
N ASP A 5 33.31 -13.48 -33.89
CA ASP A 5 33.89 -12.25 -33.40
C ASP A 5 33.85 -12.25 -31.86
N ALA A 6 35.03 -12.34 -31.26
CA ALA A 6 35.18 -12.39 -29.80
C ALA A 6 34.64 -11.15 -29.10
N ASP A 7 34.76 -9.97 -29.71
CA ASP A 7 34.31 -8.73 -29.16
C ASP A 7 32.77 -8.63 -29.21
N PHE A 8 32.17 -9.12 -30.29
CA PHE A 8 30.71 -9.20 -30.41
C PHE A 8 30.12 -10.17 -29.38
N LEU A 9 30.72 -11.37 -29.21
CA LEU A 9 30.28 -12.33 -28.21
C LEU A 9 30.41 -11.79 -26.79
N LEU A 10 31.49 -11.09 -26.48
CA LEU A 10 31.71 -10.48 -25.19
C LEU A 10 30.64 -9.41 -24.88
N ALA A 11 30.33 -8.57 -25.85
CA ALA A 11 29.29 -7.53 -25.75
C ALA A 11 27.90 -8.16 -25.54
N LEU A 12 27.59 -9.22 -26.28
CA LEU A 12 26.34 -9.96 -26.16
C LEU A 12 26.19 -10.60 -24.76
N ILE A 13 27.24 -11.28 -24.29
CA ILE A 13 27.26 -11.90 -22.96
C ILE A 13 27.07 -10.85 -21.87
N LYS A 14 27.81 -9.74 -21.92
CA LYS A 14 27.66 -8.64 -20.94
C LYS A 14 26.25 -8.08 -20.92
N THR A 15 25.64 -7.86 -22.09
CA THR A 15 24.28 -7.33 -22.20
C THR A 15 23.26 -8.33 -21.63
N THR A 16 23.41 -9.60 -21.97
CA THR A 16 22.51 -10.66 -21.50
C THR A 16 22.62 -10.83 -19.98
N LEU A 17 23.82 -10.87 -19.42
CA LEU A 17 24.03 -10.96 -17.98
C LEU A 17 23.47 -9.75 -17.25
N LYS A 18 23.65 -8.54 -17.78
CA LYS A 18 23.06 -7.32 -17.24
C LYS A 18 21.52 -7.37 -17.23
N ASN A 19 20.91 -7.89 -18.27
CA ASN A 19 19.48 -8.10 -18.35
C ASN A 19 18.99 -9.13 -17.33
N ILE A 20 19.70 -10.24 -17.17
CA ILE A 20 19.41 -11.26 -16.15
C ILE A 20 19.52 -10.64 -14.76
N MET A 21 20.59 -9.91 -14.44
CA MET A 21 20.78 -9.25 -13.15
C MET A 21 19.64 -8.27 -12.82
N THR A 22 19.14 -7.55 -13.83
CA THR A 22 18.00 -6.65 -13.65
C THR A 22 16.69 -7.42 -13.41
N THR A 23 16.47 -8.51 -14.14
CA THR A 23 15.25 -9.32 -14.04
C THR A 23 15.15 -10.10 -12.73
N VAL A 24 16.26 -10.62 -12.22
CA VAL A 24 16.32 -11.38 -10.96
C VAL A 24 16.77 -10.53 -9.76
N SER A 25 16.71 -9.21 -9.89
CA SER A 25 17.08 -8.26 -8.82
C SER A 25 18.52 -8.47 -8.29
N GLY A 26 19.44 -8.88 -9.16
CA GLY A 26 20.85 -9.10 -8.81
C GLY A 26 21.12 -10.15 -7.73
N GLN A 27 20.17 -11.04 -7.45
CA GLN A 27 20.20 -11.94 -6.30
C GLN A 27 21.28 -13.02 -6.37
N PHE A 28 21.65 -13.43 -7.58
CA PHE A 28 22.52 -14.61 -7.73
C PHE A 28 23.77 -14.34 -8.57
N ILE A 29 23.84 -13.22 -9.27
CA ILE A 29 24.96 -12.89 -10.15
C ILE A 29 25.55 -11.56 -9.69
N ILE A 30 26.83 -11.60 -9.33
CA ILE A 30 27.62 -10.42 -8.97
C ILE A 30 28.68 -10.17 -10.03
N TYR A 31 28.85 -8.91 -10.41
CA TYR A 31 29.95 -8.47 -11.27
C TYR A 31 31.04 -7.84 -10.42
N ASN A 32 32.26 -8.30 -10.59
CA ASN A 32 33.46 -7.74 -9.93
C ASN A 32 34.23 -6.88 -10.93
N ASP A 33 34.20 -5.57 -10.72
CA ASP A 33 34.87 -4.58 -11.58
C ASP A 33 36.40 -4.70 -11.60
N ALA A 34 36.99 -5.23 -10.51
CA ALA A 34 38.44 -5.32 -10.39
C ALA A 34 39.04 -6.40 -11.33
N ASN A 35 38.30 -7.44 -11.62
CA ASN A 35 38.75 -8.55 -12.46
C ASN A 35 37.88 -8.82 -13.70
N ASN A 36 36.82 -7.98 -13.91
CA ASN A 36 35.84 -8.12 -15.00
C ASN A 36 35.17 -9.50 -15.06
N GLN A 37 34.91 -10.12 -13.92
CA GLN A 37 34.29 -11.42 -13.82
C GLN A 37 32.91 -11.38 -13.24
N TYR A 38 32.04 -12.27 -13.72
CA TYR A 38 30.73 -12.56 -13.14
C TYR A 38 30.84 -13.87 -12.34
N TYR A 39 30.28 -13.88 -11.15
CA TYR A 39 30.19 -15.08 -10.32
C TYR A 39 28.81 -15.22 -9.69
N ILE A 40 28.45 -16.45 -9.34
CA ILE A 40 27.20 -16.76 -8.67
C ILE A 40 27.46 -16.67 -7.17
N ASP A 41 26.72 -15.84 -6.49
CA ASP A 41 26.71 -15.74 -5.03
C ASP A 41 25.46 -16.43 -4.50
N VAL A 42 25.64 -17.62 -3.98
CA VAL A 42 24.55 -18.47 -3.48
C VAL A 42 24.16 -18.07 -2.05
N ASP A 43 25.06 -17.38 -1.35
CA ASP A 43 24.86 -16.95 0.04
C ASP A 43 24.23 -15.54 0.14
N LYS A 44 23.91 -14.91 -0.98
CA LYS A 44 23.35 -13.57 -0.98
C LYS A 44 21.94 -13.57 -0.37
N VAL A 45 21.86 -13.00 0.80
CA VAL A 45 20.59 -12.69 1.45
C VAL A 45 19.79 -11.73 0.54
N VAL A 46 18.54 -12.05 0.32
CA VAL A 46 17.62 -11.18 -0.44
C VAL A 46 17.63 -9.79 0.15
N ASP A 47 17.98 -8.79 -0.64
CA ASP A 47 17.86 -7.40 -0.23
C ASP A 47 16.36 -7.00 -0.22
N TYR A 48 15.76 -7.16 0.95
CA TYR A 48 14.35 -6.84 1.15
C TYR A 48 14.10 -5.34 1.06
N ASP A 49 15.05 -4.52 1.45
CA ASP A 49 14.92 -3.06 1.42
C ASP A 49 14.83 -2.56 -0.02
N GLU A 50 15.67 -3.09 -0.92
CA GLU A 50 15.61 -2.78 -2.35
C GLU A 50 14.29 -3.25 -2.97
N LYS A 51 13.81 -4.43 -2.63
CA LYS A 51 12.51 -4.94 -3.10
C LYS A 51 11.33 -4.11 -2.61
N ILE A 52 11.37 -3.67 -1.36
CA ILE A 52 10.35 -2.79 -0.80
C ILE A 52 10.34 -1.46 -1.53
N LYS A 53 11.51 -0.86 -1.79
CA LYS A 53 11.65 0.38 -2.55
C LYS A 53 11.08 0.26 -3.97
N GLN A 54 11.45 -0.79 -4.69
CA GLN A 54 10.93 -1.04 -6.04
C GLN A 54 9.41 -1.19 -6.02
N LYS A 55 8.86 -1.90 -5.06
CA LYS A 55 7.43 -2.08 -4.94
C LYS A 55 6.71 -0.79 -4.55
N ALA A 56 7.28 -0.01 -3.63
CA ALA A 56 6.73 1.28 -3.22
C ALA A 56 6.62 2.25 -4.41
N SER A 57 7.61 2.25 -5.32
CA SER A 57 7.64 3.15 -6.47
C SER A 57 6.58 2.88 -7.54
N ILE A 58 6.04 1.65 -7.60
CA ILE A 58 5.03 1.24 -8.59
C ILE A 58 3.62 1.13 -8.02
N MET A 59 3.43 1.51 -6.75
CA MET A 59 2.14 1.40 -6.08
C MET A 59 1.12 2.36 -6.66
N ALA A 60 -0.07 1.84 -6.99
CA ALA A 60 -1.18 2.65 -7.47
C ALA A 60 -1.82 3.48 -6.34
N ASP A 61 -2.36 4.65 -6.71
CA ASP A 61 -3.00 5.57 -5.75
C ASP A 61 -4.15 4.89 -4.97
N GLY A 62 -4.89 3.97 -5.59
CA GLY A 62 -5.94 3.19 -4.91
C GLY A 62 -5.42 2.28 -3.80
N GLU A 63 -4.25 1.67 -3.98
CA GLU A 63 -3.60 0.87 -2.94
C GLU A 63 -3.09 1.77 -1.81
N LEU A 64 -2.49 2.92 -2.14
CA LEU A 64 -2.04 3.90 -1.15
C LEU A 64 -3.21 4.41 -0.29
N ASN A 65 -4.37 4.69 -0.90
CA ASN A 65 -5.58 5.10 -0.16
C ASN A 65 -6.06 4.02 0.82
N ARG A 66 -6.04 2.76 0.42
CA ARG A 66 -6.39 1.64 1.31
C ARG A 66 -5.48 1.58 2.54
N TYR A 67 -4.16 1.69 2.34
CA TYR A 67 -3.20 1.67 3.45
C TYR A 67 -3.26 2.96 4.29
N PHE A 68 -3.61 4.09 3.68
CA PHE A 68 -3.89 5.32 4.41
C PHE A 68 -5.02 5.12 5.43
N TYR A 69 -6.12 4.49 5.03
CA TYR A 69 -7.22 4.20 5.96
C TYR A 69 -6.81 3.22 7.06
N GLN A 70 -6.02 2.20 6.74
CA GLN A 70 -5.47 1.31 7.77
C GLN A 70 -4.60 2.08 8.79
N LEU A 71 -3.81 3.04 8.32
CA LEU A 71 -3.01 3.90 9.18
C LEU A 71 -3.90 4.77 10.08
N ILE A 72 -4.95 5.37 9.52
CA ILE A 72 -5.94 6.16 10.27
C ILE A 72 -6.58 5.30 11.38
N TYR A 73 -6.98 4.08 11.08
CA TYR A 73 -7.49 3.14 12.08
C TYR A 73 -6.50 2.92 13.23
N SER A 74 -5.25 2.65 12.90
CA SER A 74 -4.21 2.41 13.90
C SER A 74 -3.92 3.64 14.75
N CYS A 75 -3.94 4.83 14.14
CA CYS A 75 -3.66 6.09 14.84
C CYS A 75 -4.80 6.54 15.77
N LEU A 76 -6.03 6.22 15.41
CA LEU A 76 -7.21 6.64 16.18
C LEU A 76 -7.59 5.64 17.28
N ASP A 77 -6.85 4.54 17.40
CA ASP A 77 -7.13 3.45 18.35
C ASP A 77 -8.63 3.08 18.33
N TRP A 78 -9.10 2.82 17.14
CA TRP A 78 -10.52 2.72 16.88
C TRP A 78 -11.01 1.29 17.03
N ASP A 79 -11.78 1.06 18.06
CA ASP A 79 -12.60 -0.15 18.21
C ASP A 79 -13.92 0.04 17.42
N ALA A 80 -13.78 0.34 16.13
CA ALA A 80 -14.90 0.72 15.31
C ALA A 80 -15.58 -0.51 14.70
N LYS A 81 -16.75 -0.82 15.17
CA LYS A 81 -17.66 -1.72 14.47
C LYS A 81 -18.13 -1.06 13.18
N GLN A 82 -17.91 -1.72 12.05
CA GLN A 82 -18.59 -1.35 10.81
C GLN A 82 -20.10 -1.39 11.03
N TYR A 83 -20.79 -0.32 10.66
CA TYR A 83 -22.24 -0.27 10.76
C TYR A 83 -22.89 -1.27 9.79
N VAL A 84 -22.34 -1.38 8.57
CA VAL A 84 -22.74 -2.39 7.59
C VAL A 84 -21.49 -3.17 7.18
N PRO A 85 -21.45 -4.48 7.36
CA PRO A 85 -20.31 -5.29 6.93
C PRO A 85 -20.00 -5.09 5.44
N GLY A 86 -18.74 -4.82 5.13
CA GLY A 86 -18.26 -4.57 3.76
C GLY A 86 -18.36 -3.12 3.28
N PHE A 87 -18.88 -2.22 4.09
CA PHE A 87 -18.88 -0.78 3.82
C PHE A 87 -18.01 -0.04 4.84
N GLU A 88 -17.27 0.96 4.39
CA GLU A 88 -16.40 1.80 5.22
C GLU A 88 -17.20 2.88 5.98
N ILE A 89 -18.27 2.43 6.67
CA ILE A 89 -19.21 3.26 7.43
C ILE A 89 -19.18 2.80 8.88
N TYR A 90 -18.91 3.73 9.78
CA TYR A 90 -18.73 3.48 11.21
C TYR A 90 -19.67 4.35 12.02
N GLN A 91 -20.37 3.75 12.98
CA GLN A 91 -21.17 4.53 13.90
C GLN A 91 -20.25 5.30 14.85
N ARG A 92 -20.53 6.58 15.02
CA ARG A 92 -19.80 7.46 15.93
C ARG A 92 -20.76 8.37 16.67
N ASP A 93 -20.91 8.11 17.97
CA ASP A 93 -21.75 8.92 18.83
C ASP A 93 -20.91 9.96 19.55
N LEU A 94 -21.46 11.15 19.70
CA LEU A 94 -20.86 12.25 20.43
C LEU A 94 -21.66 12.47 21.71
N ASN A 95 -20.99 12.21 22.83
CA ASN A 95 -21.56 12.51 24.14
C ASN A 95 -20.83 13.70 24.76
N TRP A 96 -21.56 14.80 24.93
CA TRP A 96 -21.04 16.01 25.56
C TRP A 96 -21.66 16.18 26.94
N ASP A 97 -21.14 15.44 27.92
CA ASP A 97 -21.68 15.31 29.29
C ASP A 97 -21.87 16.66 29.98
N SER A 98 -20.94 17.61 29.82
CA SER A 98 -21.03 18.93 30.46
C SER A 98 -22.22 19.76 29.99
N HIS A 99 -22.81 19.46 28.85
CA HIS A 99 -23.96 20.14 28.26
C HIS A 99 -25.20 19.24 28.18
N ASN A 100 -25.08 18.01 28.63
CA ASN A 100 -26.13 16.99 28.56
C ASN A 100 -26.67 16.80 27.12
N ILE A 101 -25.75 16.83 26.15
CA ILE A 101 -26.04 16.68 24.73
C ILE A 101 -25.50 15.36 24.23
N PHE A 102 -26.36 14.57 23.62
CA PHE A 102 -26.03 13.35 22.90
C PHE A 102 -26.38 13.52 21.41
N ARG A 103 -25.47 13.14 20.52
CA ARG A 103 -25.64 13.16 19.06
C ARG A 103 -25.18 11.85 18.47
N GLU A 104 -25.97 11.30 17.58
CA GLU A 104 -25.64 10.10 16.83
C GLU A 104 -25.09 10.48 15.44
N GLY A 105 -24.02 9.85 15.02
CA GLY A 105 -23.43 10.15 13.74
C GLY A 105 -22.78 8.98 13.07
N TYR A 106 -22.35 9.21 11.82
CA TYR A 106 -21.53 8.26 11.06
C TYR A 106 -20.22 8.88 10.63
N LEU A 107 -19.22 8.02 10.56
CA LEU A 107 -17.96 8.32 9.94
C LEU A 107 -17.80 7.45 8.69
N PHE A 108 -17.44 8.10 7.59
CA PHE A 108 -17.17 7.47 6.31
C PHE A 108 -15.72 7.64 5.92
N LEU A 109 -15.10 6.51 5.51
CA LEU A 109 -13.79 6.50 4.89
C LEU A 109 -13.97 6.32 3.39
N GLY A 110 -13.87 7.40 2.64
CA GLY A 110 -14.10 7.39 1.19
C GLY A 110 -14.60 8.71 0.66
N LEU A 111 -14.95 8.72 -0.62
CA LEU A 111 -15.51 9.89 -1.28
C LEU A 111 -17.01 10.06 -0.95
N PRO A 112 -17.52 11.29 -0.90
CA PRO A 112 -18.93 11.54 -0.61
C PRO A 112 -19.89 10.81 -1.53
N GLY A 113 -19.50 10.61 -2.81
CA GLY A 113 -20.31 9.87 -3.80
C GLY A 113 -20.33 8.35 -3.61
N GLU A 114 -19.43 7.80 -2.80
CA GLU A 114 -19.35 6.37 -2.50
C GLU A 114 -20.20 5.98 -1.29
N ARG A 115 -20.78 6.96 -0.62
CA ARG A 115 -21.65 6.76 0.53
C ARG A 115 -22.88 5.95 0.13
N SER A 116 -23.14 4.85 0.84
CA SER A 116 -24.42 4.15 0.75
C SER A 116 -25.54 5.03 1.34
N THR A 117 -26.66 5.13 0.62
CA THR A 117 -27.87 5.82 1.10
C THR A 117 -28.79 4.89 1.92
N ALA A 118 -28.37 3.64 2.15
CA ALA A 118 -29.16 2.62 2.84
C ALA A 118 -29.12 2.74 4.37
N GLN A 119 -28.33 3.66 4.95
CA GLN A 119 -28.29 3.89 6.38
C GLN A 119 -29.39 4.87 6.83
N PRO A 120 -29.88 4.73 8.08
CA PRO A 120 -30.81 5.70 8.65
C PRO A 120 -30.17 7.09 8.77
N GLU A 121 -31.01 8.09 8.74
CA GLU A 121 -30.61 9.48 8.97
C GLU A 121 -30.06 9.67 10.39
N ARG A 122 -29.00 10.47 10.54
CA ARG A 122 -28.34 10.78 11.79
C ARG A 122 -28.09 12.29 11.94
N ASP A 123 -27.72 12.71 13.15
CA ASP A 123 -27.50 14.11 13.47
C ASP A 123 -26.30 14.73 12.76
N PHE A 124 -25.26 13.91 12.44
CA PHE A 124 -24.07 14.39 11.74
C PHE A 124 -23.34 13.28 10.98
N TYR A 125 -22.56 13.71 9.98
CA TYR A 125 -21.75 12.84 9.15
C TYR A 125 -20.33 13.38 9.03
N ILE A 126 -19.34 12.54 9.25
CA ILE A 126 -17.93 12.86 9.10
C ILE A 126 -17.37 12.07 7.93
N HIS A 127 -16.76 12.75 6.98
CA HIS A 127 -16.10 12.14 5.83
C HIS A 127 -14.59 12.33 5.94
N ILE A 128 -13.83 11.25 5.94
CA ILE A 128 -12.37 11.28 5.78
C ILE A 128 -12.06 10.90 4.34
N MET A 129 -11.64 11.89 3.55
CA MET A 129 -11.38 11.71 2.14
C MET A 129 -10.00 11.09 1.89
N PRO A 130 -9.85 10.28 0.82
CA PRO A 130 -8.57 9.70 0.47
C PRO A 130 -7.58 10.79 0.03
N PRO A 131 -6.28 10.67 0.37
CA PRO A 131 -5.28 11.68 0.00
C PRO A 131 -4.97 11.70 -1.51
N TYR A 132 -5.22 10.60 -2.21
CA TYR A 132 -4.92 10.45 -3.64
C TYR A 132 -6.21 10.12 -4.39
N SER A 133 -6.91 11.13 -4.87
CA SER A 133 -8.10 10.98 -5.71
C SER A 133 -7.90 11.65 -7.05
N SER A 134 -8.20 10.93 -8.13
CA SER A 134 -8.16 11.46 -9.49
C SER A 134 -9.47 12.18 -9.77
N GLY A 135 -9.54 13.48 -9.49
CA GLY A 135 -10.70 14.29 -9.88
C GLY A 135 -11.04 15.41 -8.90
N SER A 136 -11.79 16.38 -9.39
CA SER A 136 -12.38 17.43 -8.56
C SER A 136 -13.55 16.83 -7.78
N ILE A 137 -13.40 16.72 -6.48
CA ILE A 137 -14.48 16.26 -5.60
C ILE A 137 -15.42 17.43 -5.40
N ALA A 138 -16.64 17.33 -5.93
CA ALA A 138 -17.70 18.30 -5.63
C ALA A 138 -18.23 18.04 -4.22
N VAL A 139 -17.66 18.73 -3.25
CA VAL A 139 -18.17 18.72 -1.87
C VAL A 139 -19.39 19.63 -1.81
N LYS A 140 -20.53 19.07 -1.47
CA LYS A 140 -21.72 19.86 -1.13
C LYS A 140 -21.61 20.25 0.34
N ASN A 141 -21.61 21.54 0.62
CA ASN A 141 -21.68 22.02 2.00
C ASN A 141 -23.11 21.79 2.53
N LEU A 142 -23.28 20.69 3.24
CA LEU A 142 -24.49 20.41 4.01
C LEU A 142 -24.22 20.78 5.47
N GLU A 143 -25.26 21.21 6.20
CA GLU A 143 -25.10 21.70 7.58
C GLU A 143 -24.71 20.59 8.57
N ASP A 144 -25.02 19.35 8.23
CA ASP A 144 -24.79 18.15 9.01
C ASP A 144 -23.55 17.33 8.60
N GLU A 145 -22.81 17.78 7.58
CA GLU A 145 -21.67 17.07 7.02
C GLU A 145 -20.33 17.81 7.22
N VAL A 146 -19.33 17.10 7.68
CA VAL A 146 -17.96 17.60 7.84
C VAL A 146 -16.99 16.77 7.00
N TYR A 147 -16.14 17.43 6.24
CA TYR A 147 -15.20 16.81 5.34
C TYR A 147 -13.76 17.06 5.76
N PHE A 148 -13.04 16.00 6.03
CA PHE A 148 -11.60 16.04 6.30
C PHE A 148 -10.84 15.61 5.06
N SER A 149 -10.08 16.54 4.48
CA SER A 149 -9.14 16.23 3.39
C SER A 149 -7.72 16.31 3.92
N PHE A 150 -6.93 15.26 3.64
CA PHE A 150 -5.53 15.24 3.99
C PHE A 150 -4.70 15.87 2.87
N LYS A 151 -3.93 16.91 3.20
CA LYS A 151 -3.01 17.52 2.24
C LYS A 151 -1.73 16.68 2.17
N SER A 152 -1.66 15.81 1.19
CA SER A 152 -0.51 14.94 0.97
C SER A 152 0.73 15.75 0.56
N THR A 153 1.87 15.43 1.17
CA THR A 153 3.20 15.89 0.75
C THR A 153 3.92 14.78 0.00
N ALA A 154 4.98 15.12 -0.75
CA ALA A 154 5.80 14.12 -1.44
C ALA A 154 6.44 13.13 -0.45
N GLU A 155 6.94 13.63 0.68
CA GLU A 155 7.49 12.80 1.76
C GLU A 155 6.46 11.83 2.33
N PHE A 156 5.22 12.31 2.56
CA PHE A 156 4.17 11.44 3.06
C PHE A 156 3.82 10.34 2.06
N LYS A 157 3.79 10.67 0.76
CA LYS A 157 3.54 9.67 -0.30
C LYS A 157 4.63 8.58 -0.31
N GLU A 158 5.89 8.98 -0.15
CA GLU A 158 7.01 8.07 -0.09
C GLU A 158 6.93 7.15 1.14
N ILE A 159 6.73 7.71 2.33
CA ILE A 159 6.61 6.94 3.58
C ILE A 159 5.42 5.98 3.52
N LEU A 160 4.27 6.44 3.04
CA LEU A 160 3.09 5.60 2.87
C LEU A 160 3.33 4.48 1.86
N GLY A 161 4.08 4.76 0.78
CA GLY A 161 4.51 3.77 -0.20
C GLY A 161 5.36 2.66 0.44
N PHE A 162 6.34 3.03 1.26
CA PHE A 162 7.17 2.07 2.01
C PHE A 162 6.34 1.24 2.99
N PHE A 163 5.50 1.87 3.78
CA PHE A 163 4.60 1.20 4.70
C PHE A 163 3.70 0.19 3.98
N SER A 164 3.10 0.59 2.88
CA SER A 164 2.23 -0.25 2.05
C SER A 164 2.96 -1.44 1.44
N ALA A 165 4.17 -1.21 0.92
CA ALA A 165 5.00 -2.25 0.33
C ALA A 165 5.46 -3.29 1.36
N ALA A 166 5.83 -2.85 2.57
CA ALA A 166 6.23 -3.71 3.67
C ALA A 166 5.07 -4.60 4.12
N ASN A 167 3.89 -4.02 4.39
CA ASN A 167 2.69 -4.79 4.78
C ASN A 167 2.24 -5.79 3.71
N CYS A 168 2.37 -5.43 2.44
CA CYS A 168 2.07 -6.33 1.33
C CYS A 168 3.03 -7.53 1.26
N ALA A 169 4.29 -7.33 1.65
CA ALA A 169 5.28 -8.41 1.73
C ALA A 169 4.96 -9.36 2.89
N GLU A 170 4.60 -8.82 4.05
CA GLU A 170 4.23 -9.60 5.24
C GLU A 170 3.00 -10.47 5.00
N GLN A 171 1.95 -9.93 4.39
CA GLN A 171 0.75 -10.68 4.04
C GLN A 171 1.05 -11.85 3.09
N ARG A 172 1.92 -11.66 2.10
CA ARG A 172 2.31 -12.73 1.17
C ARG A 172 3.16 -13.81 1.83
N CYS A 173 4.07 -13.44 2.73
CA CYS A 173 4.84 -14.41 3.51
C CYS A 173 3.94 -15.24 4.41
N GLY A 174 2.96 -14.63 5.06
CA GLY A 174 1.98 -15.34 5.89
C GLY A 174 1.18 -16.40 5.12
N TYR A 175 0.76 -16.11 3.89
CA TYR A 175 0.07 -17.08 3.03
C TYR A 175 0.99 -18.22 2.56
N GLN A 176 2.26 -17.94 2.27
CA GLN A 176 3.22 -19.00 1.91
C GLN A 176 3.54 -19.92 3.09
N TYR A 177 3.64 -19.40 4.30
CA TYR A 177 3.84 -20.21 5.50
C TYR A 177 2.62 -21.08 5.82
N GLN A 178 1.41 -20.59 5.64
CA GLN A 178 0.19 -21.40 5.79
C GLN A 178 0.06 -22.50 4.74
N ALA A 179 0.43 -22.22 3.50
CA ALA A 179 0.41 -23.24 2.44
C ALA A 179 1.43 -24.36 2.69
N LEU A 180 2.63 -24.02 3.20
CA LEU A 180 3.66 -25.00 3.55
C LEU A 180 3.32 -25.85 4.78
N CYS A 181 2.53 -25.32 5.72
CA CYS A 181 2.09 -26.09 6.89
C CYS A 181 0.90 -27.04 6.57
N CYS A 182 0.18 -26.81 5.46
CA CYS A 182 -0.92 -27.69 5.05
C CYS A 182 -0.48 -28.89 4.18
N GLU A 183 0.78 -28.94 3.74
CA GLU A 183 1.32 -30.02 2.92
C GLU A 183 2.11 -31.08 3.71
N GLN A 184 1.90 -31.23 5.00
CA GLN A 184 2.42 -32.41 5.70
C GLN A 184 1.39 -33.54 5.63
N PRO A 185 1.64 -34.62 4.84
CA PRO A 185 0.81 -35.82 4.87
C PRO A 185 1.00 -36.56 6.19
N GLY A 186 -0.13 -36.91 6.81
CA GLY A 186 -0.18 -37.84 7.91
C GLY A 186 0.17 -39.29 7.48
#